data_f804401f99a3c5039ab29cad97f5b4c1
#
_entry.id   f804401f99a3c5039ab29cad97f5b4c1
#
_cell.length_a   1.000
_cell.length_b   1.000
_cell.length_c   1.000
_cell.angle_alpha   90.00
_cell.angle_beta   90.00
_cell.angle_gamma   90.00
#
_symmetry.space_group_name_H-M   'P 1'
#
loop_
_entity.id
_entity.type
_entity.pdbx_description
1 polymer ?
#
loop_
_entity_poly.entity_id
_entity_poly.type
_entity_poly.pdbx_seq_one_letter_code
_entity_poly.pdbx_strand_id
1 'polypeptide(L)'
;CGGLPPVKSGAYLINDEMIDRLVNRPTLDHASNLGAMISYSIANEIGVNSYIYDPVSVDESNKIAKVSGLKELDRVCLTHALNTRAMAIKYAKMHNKDYKNLNLIVAHLGGGISLNVHEKGRMVDFVTDEEGPFSPERAGKLPSKMLVDLCYSGKYTYEEMAKNIRGKGGIVSYLNTVNAKEVEERINNGDGYAKLIYDALALQVAKAIGELSTVVNGNVDAIIITGGIAYSKYMSESISNRVKFIAPVEIMPGENELEALAFGVLRVMNGEEEATVYRETDLIKA
;
A
#
# COMPACT_ATOMS: atom_id res chain seq x y z
N CYS A 1 7.54 9.16 1.70
CA CYS A 1 9.00 9.01 1.56
C CYS A 1 9.40 7.56 1.82
N GLY A 2 9.82 6.83 0.77
CA GLY A 2 10.30 5.44 0.91
C GLY A 2 11.72 5.33 1.42
N GLY A 3 12.50 6.42 1.37
CA GLY A 3 13.90 6.47 1.81
C GLY A 3 14.10 6.60 3.31
N LEU A 4 13.04 6.81 4.08
CA LEU A 4 13.13 6.80 5.54
C LEU A 4 13.17 5.36 6.06
N PRO A 5 13.85 5.11 7.18
CA PRO A 5 13.66 3.89 7.95
C PRO A 5 12.20 3.74 8.43
N PRO A 6 11.81 2.59 8.99
CA PRO A 6 10.47 2.40 9.54
C PRO A 6 10.10 3.50 10.54
N VAL A 7 8.94 4.10 10.33
CA VAL A 7 8.38 5.17 11.18
C VAL A 7 6.95 4.82 11.60
N LYS A 8 6.43 5.47 12.63
CA LYS A 8 5.01 5.38 13.02
C LYS A 8 4.15 6.18 12.04
N SER A 9 2.85 5.90 12.03
CA SER A 9 1.87 6.73 11.32
C SER A 9 1.78 8.15 11.91
N GLY A 10 1.35 9.12 11.10
CA GLY A 10 1.13 10.50 11.49
C GLY A 10 1.99 11.50 10.72
N ALA A 11 1.98 12.73 11.22
CA ALA A 11 2.72 13.85 10.67
C ALA A 11 4.15 13.91 11.21
N TYR A 12 5.11 14.15 10.33
CA TYR A 12 6.49 14.46 10.70
C TYR A 12 6.90 15.82 10.15
N LEU A 13 7.42 16.68 11.04
CA LEU A 13 8.06 17.93 10.66
C LEU A 13 9.32 17.60 9.87
N ILE A 14 9.44 18.17 8.68
CA ILE A 14 10.64 18.00 7.86
C ILE A 14 11.73 18.90 8.45
N ASN A 15 12.92 18.35 8.64
CA ASN A 15 14.08 19.05 9.16
C ASN A 15 15.36 18.62 8.41
N ASP A 16 16.48 19.26 8.73
CA ASP A 16 17.79 18.98 8.09
C ASP A 16 18.20 17.50 8.23
N GLU A 17 17.92 16.87 9.37
CA GLU A 17 18.25 15.46 9.62
C GLU A 17 17.48 14.52 8.69
N MET A 18 16.17 14.80 8.46
CA MET A 18 15.37 14.05 7.49
C MET A 18 15.89 14.24 6.06
N ILE A 19 16.22 15.46 5.68
CA ILE A 19 16.75 15.76 4.34
C ILE A 19 18.10 15.07 4.14
N ASP A 20 19.02 15.16 5.10
CA ASP A 20 20.30 14.44 5.05
C ASP A 20 20.09 12.93 4.87
N ARG A 21 19.15 12.36 5.63
CA ARG A 21 18.81 10.93 5.51
C ARG A 21 18.34 10.56 4.12
N LEU A 22 17.42 11.37 3.55
CA LEU A 22 16.82 11.09 2.24
C LEU A 22 17.79 11.30 1.06
N VAL A 23 18.74 12.23 1.18
CA VAL A 23 19.71 12.56 0.13
C VAL A 23 20.93 11.63 0.18
N ASN A 24 21.52 11.46 1.36
CA ASN A 24 22.83 10.83 1.49
C ASN A 24 22.80 9.36 1.92
N ARG A 25 21.71 8.93 2.57
CA ARG A 25 21.62 7.59 3.18
C ARG A 25 20.22 6.98 3.08
N PRO A 26 19.50 7.09 1.93
CA PRO A 26 18.15 6.58 1.83
C PRO A 26 18.10 5.07 2.05
N THR A 27 17.12 4.60 2.79
CA THR A 27 16.85 3.15 2.95
C THR A 27 16.43 2.54 1.62
N LEU A 28 15.64 3.30 0.84
CA LEU A 28 15.22 2.95 -0.51
C LEU A 28 15.30 4.20 -1.39
N ASP A 29 15.88 4.05 -2.57
CA ASP A 29 15.80 5.08 -3.61
C ASP A 29 14.41 5.04 -4.25
N HIS A 30 13.59 6.01 -3.89
CA HIS A 30 12.18 6.05 -4.28
C HIS A 30 11.77 7.46 -4.67
N ALA A 31 10.99 7.60 -5.75
CA ALA A 31 10.54 8.89 -6.26
C ALA A 31 9.81 9.76 -5.21
N SER A 32 9.14 9.14 -4.24
CA SER A 32 8.47 9.88 -3.14
C SER A 32 9.42 10.66 -2.23
N ASN A 33 10.73 10.38 -2.27
CA ASN A 33 11.73 11.14 -1.49
C ASN A 33 11.81 12.60 -1.94
N LEU A 34 11.58 12.85 -3.23
CA LEU A 34 11.55 14.20 -3.81
C LEU A 34 10.49 15.10 -3.16
N GLY A 35 9.37 14.53 -2.74
CA GLY A 35 8.28 15.28 -2.12
C GLY A 35 8.71 16.02 -0.84
N ALA A 36 9.50 15.37 0.02
CA ALA A 36 10.03 16.00 1.22
C ALA A 36 11.05 17.10 0.87
N MET A 37 11.95 16.84 -0.07
CA MET A 37 13.00 17.80 -0.49
C MET A 37 12.39 19.07 -1.09
N ILE A 38 11.41 18.90 -1.99
CA ILE A 38 10.71 20.02 -2.66
C ILE A 38 9.93 20.83 -1.62
N SER A 39 9.13 20.17 -0.77
CA SER A 39 8.33 20.90 0.23
C SER A 39 9.20 21.62 1.26
N TYR A 40 10.35 21.05 1.65
CA TYR A 40 11.30 21.68 2.54
C TYR A 40 11.93 22.93 1.93
N SER A 41 12.35 22.85 0.66
CA SER A 41 12.92 24.00 -0.06
C SER A 41 11.92 25.16 -0.13
N ILE A 42 10.68 24.88 -0.57
CA ILE A 42 9.64 25.90 -0.68
C ILE A 42 9.30 26.51 0.71
N ALA A 43 9.17 25.66 1.73
CA ALA A 43 8.83 26.11 3.08
C ALA A 43 9.90 27.03 3.67
N ASN A 44 11.18 26.73 3.46
CA ASN A 44 12.29 27.57 3.91
C ASN A 44 12.28 28.94 3.23
N GLU A 45 11.94 29.01 1.93
CA GLU A 45 11.88 30.29 1.20
C GLU A 45 10.79 31.25 1.75
N ILE A 46 9.66 30.67 2.21
CA ILE A 46 8.52 31.47 2.70
C ILE A 46 8.40 31.50 4.23
N GLY A 47 9.33 30.85 4.95
CA GLY A 47 9.40 30.89 6.41
C GLY A 47 8.29 30.15 7.14
N VAL A 48 7.85 29.01 6.61
CA VAL A 48 6.81 28.14 7.21
C VAL A 48 7.31 26.73 7.47
N ASN A 49 6.57 25.96 8.26
CA ASN A 49 6.84 24.53 8.47
C ASN A 49 6.34 23.71 7.28
N SER A 50 7.06 22.62 6.97
CA SER A 50 6.63 21.57 6.04
C SER A 50 6.58 20.22 6.69
N TYR A 51 5.71 19.34 6.18
CA TYR A 51 5.44 18.05 6.79
C TYR A 51 5.40 16.94 5.74
N ILE A 52 5.82 15.75 6.14
CA ILE A 52 5.38 14.50 5.50
C ILE A 52 4.28 13.89 6.36
N TYR A 53 3.39 13.13 5.74
CA TYR A 53 2.27 12.49 6.41
C TYR A 53 2.12 11.05 5.93
N ASP A 54 2.05 10.09 6.87
CA ASP A 54 1.93 8.66 6.61
C ASP A 54 2.80 8.18 5.41
N PRO A 55 4.13 8.35 5.46
CA PRO A 55 5.00 7.95 4.35
C PRO A 55 4.92 6.44 4.09
N VAL A 56 5.33 5.99 2.91
CA VAL A 56 5.33 4.56 2.54
C VAL A 56 6.19 3.68 3.45
N SER A 57 7.09 4.30 4.23
CA SER A 57 7.91 3.65 5.26
C SER A 57 7.21 3.51 6.62
N VAL A 58 5.91 3.84 6.73
CA VAL A 58 5.14 3.56 7.95
C VAL A 58 5.12 2.06 8.19
N ASP A 59 5.58 1.67 9.36
CA ASP A 59 5.58 0.28 9.80
C ASP A 59 5.25 0.18 11.28
N GLU A 60 4.01 -0.12 11.56
CA GLU A 60 3.48 -0.37 12.91
C GLU A 60 3.13 -1.86 13.11
N SER A 61 3.60 -2.71 12.18
CA SER A 61 3.25 -4.12 12.18
C SER A 61 3.77 -4.85 13.43
N ASN A 62 3.02 -5.84 13.85
CA ASN A 62 3.42 -6.71 14.96
C ASN A 62 4.71 -7.47 14.59
N LYS A 63 5.60 -7.68 15.55
CA LYS A 63 6.87 -8.39 15.29
C LYS A 63 6.67 -9.77 14.67
N ILE A 64 5.62 -10.48 15.04
CA ILE A 64 5.28 -11.78 14.47
C ILE A 64 4.92 -11.69 12.98
N ALA A 65 4.36 -10.57 12.54
CA ALA A 65 4.00 -10.33 11.14
C ALA A 65 5.23 -10.11 10.24
N LYS A 66 6.39 -9.78 10.81
CA LYS A 66 7.63 -9.54 10.06
C LYS A 66 8.42 -10.81 9.77
N VAL A 67 8.15 -11.88 10.47
CA VAL A 67 8.90 -13.14 10.32
C VAL A 67 8.52 -13.82 9.00
N SER A 68 9.51 -14.00 8.13
CA SER A 68 9.39 -14.84 6.93
C SER A 68 9.90 -16.26 7.19
N GLY A 69 9.89 -17.10 6.19
CA GLY A 69 10.47 -18.45 6.26
C GLY A 69 12.00 -18.53 6.16
N LEU A 70 12.68 -17.40 5.91
CA LEU A 70 14.13 -17.30 5.82
C LEU A 70 14.63 -16.20 6.74
N LYS A 71 15.59 -16.52 7.61
CA LYS A 71 16.15 -15.60 8.61
C LYS A 71 16.74 -14.32 8.00
N GLU A 72 17.28 -14.41 6.81
CA GLU A 72 17.91 -13.30 6.08
C GLU A 72 16.90 -12.40 5.35
N LEU A 73 15.64 -12.77 5.32
CA LEU A 73 14.58 -12.08 4.56
C LEU A 73 13.39 -11.75 5.46
N ASP A 74 13.49 -10.68 6.22
CA ASP A 74 12.33 -10.16 6.96
C ASP A 74 11.31 -9.55 5.99
N ARG A 75 10.03 -9.63 6.35
CA ARG A 75 8.97 -8.91 5.62
C ARG A 75 9.11 -7.41 5.88
N VAL A 76 9.14 -6.62 4.82
CA VAL A 76 9.28 -5.17 4.87
C VAL A 76 7.94 -4.51 4.54
N CYS A 77 7.44 -3.68 5.44
CA CYS A 77 6.20 -2.94 5.24
C CYS A 77 6.43 -1.74 4.30
N LEU A 78 6.13 -1.94 3.03
CA LEU A 78 6.08 -0.88 2.02
C LEU A 78 4.70 -0.89 1.38
N THR A 79 3.77 -0.10 1.94
CA THR A 79 2.36 -0.09 1.53
C THR A 79 1.88 1.33 1.24
N HIS A 80 0.68 1.46 0.70
CA HIS A 80 0.00 2.75 0.49
C HIS A 80 -0.56 3.29 1.82
N ALA A 81 0.31 3.43 2.84
CA ALA A 81 -0.07 3.79 4.21
C ALA A 81 -0.94 5.05 4.28
N LEU A 82 -0.58 6.11 3.57
CA LEU A 82 -1.34 7.36 3.49
C LEU A 82 -2.79 7.11 3.05
N ASN A 83 -2.98 6.41 1.94
CA ASN A 83 -4.32 6.15 1.41
C ASN A 83 -5.10 5.21 2.33
N THR A 84 -4.52 4.08 2.75
CA THR A 84 -5.24 3.07 3.54
C THR A 84 -5.67 3.62 4.89
N ARG A 85 -4.82 4.40 5.58
CA ARG A 85 -5.17 5.04 6.84
C ARG A 85 -6.20 6.16 6.65
N ALA A 86 -6.08 6.98 5.61
CA ALA A 86 -7.05 8.01 5.31
C ALA A 86 -8.44 7.42 5.04
N MET A 87 -8.53 6.31 4.29
CA MET A 87 -9.80 5.64 4.02
C MET A 87 -10.38 4.98 5.27
N ALA A 88 -9.55 4.41 6.14
CA ALA A 88 -9.99 3.87 7.43
C ALA A 88 -10.57 4.97 8.34
N ILE A 89 -9.92 6.12 8.44
CA ILE A 89 -10.43 7.29 9.20
C ILE A 89 -11.71 7.83 8.57
N LYS A 90 -11.77 7.95 7.24
CA LYS A 90 -12.94 8.43 6.50
C LYS A 90 -14.15 7.50 6.73
N TYR A 91 -13.94 6.18 6.63
CA TYR A 91 -14.96 5.18 6.94
C TYR A 91 -15.51 5.37 8.37
N ALA A 92 -14.63 5.48 9.36
CA ALA A 92 -15.03 5.67 10.73
C ALA A 92 -15.91 6.93 10.92
N LYS A 93 -15.49 8.07 10.31
CA LYS A 93 -16.27 9.32 10.34
C LYS A 93 -17.63 9.18 9.67
N MET A 94 -17.72 8.53 8.50
CA MET A 94 -18.98 8.30 7.78
C MET A 94 -19.99 7.48 8.59
N HIS A 95 -19.50 6.58 9.43
CA HIS A 95 -20.33 5.72 10.27
C HIS A 95 -20.46 6.20 11.72
N ASN A 96 -20.00 7.44 12.06
CA ASN A 96 -19.99 8.00 13.40
C ASN A 96 -19.28 7.08 14.42
N LYS A 97 -18.20 6.46 14.03
CA LYS A 97 -17.38 5.58 14.86
C LYS A 97 -16.00 6.21 15.08
N ASP A 98 -15.31 5.80 16.13
CA ASP A 98 -13.91 6.15 16.34
C ASP A 98 -13.02 5.08 15.68
N TYR A 99 -12.13 5.51 14.78
CA TYR A 99 -11.15 4.66 14.12
C TYR A 99 -10.33 3.82 15.11
N LYS A 100 -10.04 4.36 16.30
CA LYS A 100 -9.30 3.68 17.36
C LYS A 100 -10.05 2.50 18.00
N ASN A 101 -11.32 2.31 17.65
CA ASN A 101 -12.14 1.21 18.19
C ASN A 101 -12.49 0.17 17.11
N LEU A 102 -11.96 0.32 15.90
CA LEU A 102 -12.31 -0.53 14.75
C LEU A 102 -11.15 -1.45 14.33
N ASN A 103 -11.54 -2.63 13.85
CA ASN A 103 -10.68 -3.53 13.09
C ASN A 103 -11.09 -3.49 11.63
N LEU A 104 -10.24 -2.95 10.76
CA LEU A 104 -10.54 -2.73 9.36
C LEU A 104 -9.50 -3.43 8.48
N ILE A 105 -9.94 -3.99 7.35
CA ILE A 105 -9.03 -4.40 6.28
C ILE A 105 -9.20 -3.42 5.14
N VAL A 106 -8.12 -2.78 4.71
CA VAL A 106 -8.14 -1.82 3.61
C VAL A 106 -7.30 -2.35 2.47
N ALA A 107 -7.92 -2.53 1.31
CA ALA A 107 -7.29 -2.98 0.08
C ALA A 107 -7.17 -1.80 -0.89
N HIS A 108 -5.95 -1.33 -1.12
CA HIS A 108 -5.65 -0.31 -2.13
C HIS A 108 -5.35 -1.01 -3.46
N LEU A 109 -6.18 -0.73 -4.47
CA LEU A 109 -6.10 -1.33 -5.80
C LEU A 109 -5.70 -0.26 -6.83
N GLY A 110 -4.40 -0.12 -7.08
CA GLY A 110 -3.82 0.83 -8.02
C GLY A 110 -2.89 0.16 -9.04
N GLY A 111 -1.93 0.90 -9.58
CA GLY A 111 -0.83 0.35 -10.38
C GLY A 111 -0.01 -0.69 -9.59
N GLY A 112 0.17 -0.46 -8.28
CA GLY A 112 0.51 -1.46 -7.28
C GLY A 112 -0.70 -1.79 -6.41
N ILE A 113 -0.72 -2.97 -5.81
CA ILE A 113 -1.77 -3.40 -4.88
C ILE A 113 -1.13 -3.70 -3.54
N SER A 114 -1.66 -3.10 -2.49
CA SER A 114 -1.28 -3.44 -1.12
C SER A 114 -2.50 -3.43 -0.21
N LEU A 115 -2.43 -4.23 0.83
CA LEU A 115 -3.50 -4.34 1.81
C LEU A 115 -2.91 -4.13 3.21
N ASN A 116 -3.69 -3.49 4.08
CA ASN A 116 -3.34 -3.34 5.49
C ASN A 116 -4.51 -3.80 6.36
N VAL A 117 -4.20 -4.47 7.47
CA VAL A 117 -5.14 -4.65 8.57
C VAL A 117 -4.87 -3.61 9.64
N HIS A 118 -5.91 -2.86 9.97
CA HIS A 118 -5.92 -1.84 11.01
C HIS A 118 -6.63 -2.41 12.24
N GLU A 119 -5.91 -2.56 13.34
CA GLU A 119 -6.47 -2.96 14.62
C GLU A 119 -6.43 -1.77 15.57
N LYS A 120 -7.60 -1.27 15.95
CA LYS A 120 -7.78 -0.18 16.95
C LYS A 120 -6.88 1.03 16.67
N GLY A 121 -6.89 1.50 15.43
CA GLY A 121 -6.16 2.71 15.02
C GLY A 121 -4.70 2.49 14.60
N ARG A 122 -4.20 1.26 14.55
CA ARG A 122 -2.82 0.91 14.20
C ARG A 122 -2.77 -0.10 13.04
N MET A 123 -1.86 0.08 12.09
CA MET A 123 -1.61 -0.86 11.01
C MET A 123 -0.73 -2.02 11.50
N VAL A 124 -1.34 -3.16 11.86
CA VAL A 124 -0.68 -4.25 12.59
C VAL A 124 -0.12 -5.35 11.70
N ASP A 125 -0.59 -5.46 10.45
CA ASP A 125 -0.05 -6.38 9.44
C ASP A 125 -0.40 -5.87 8.04
N PHE A 126 0.25 -6.42 7.04
CA PHE A 126 0.20 -5.94 5.66
C PHE A 126 0.38 -7.06 4.65
N VAL A 127 -0.04 -6.77 3.42
CA VAL A 127 0.33 -7.51 2.22
C VAL A 127 0.83 -6.51 1.20
N THR A 128 2.09 -6.64 0.78
CA THR A 128 2.73 -5.74 -0.17
C THR A 128 2.51 -6.18 -1.61
N ASP A 129 2.94 -5.36 -2.55
CA ASP A 129 2.91 -5.66 -3.98
C ASP A 129 3.94 -6.73 -4.43
N GLU A 130 4.82 -7.17 -3.52
CA GLU A 130 5.80 -8.24 -3.79
C GLU A 130 5.36 -9.60 -3.26
N GLU A 131 4.52 -9.64 -2.22
CA GLU A 131 4.06 -10.88 -1.58
C GLU A 131 2.55 -11.10 -1.68
N GLY A 132 1.84 -10.16 -2.29
CA GLY A 132 0.39 -10.16 -2.44
C GLY A 132 -0.11 -10.48 -3.84
N PRO A 133 -1.31 -9.98 -4.19
CA PRO A 133 -1.87 -10.10 -5.53
C PRO A 133 -0.95 -9.46 -6.56
N PHE A 134 -0.92 -10.03 -7.77
CA PHE A 134 -0.35 -9.29 -8.89
C PHE A 134 -1.20 -8.03 -9.17
N SER A 135 -0.63 -7.06 -9.85
CA SER A 135 -1.30 -5.79 -10.17
C SER A 135 -1.23 -5.51 -11.68
N PRO A 136 -1.65 -4.36 -12.19
CA PRO A 136 -1.45 -4.01 -13.59
C PRO A 136 -0.03 -4.20 -14.10
N GLU A 137 0.99 -3.86 -13.33
CA GLU A 137 2.40 -3.88 -13.76
C GLU A 137 3.37 -4.59 -12.81
N ARG A 138 2.87 -5.34 -11.81
CA ARG A 138 3.69 -6.05 -10.82
C ARG A 138 3.27 -7.50 -10.71
N ALA A 139 4.27 -8.38 -10.61
CA ALA A 139 4.07 -9.83 -10.62
C ALA A 139 3.38 -10.35 -9.34
N GLY A 140 3.50 -9.61 -8.22
CA GLY A 140 3.01 -10.08 -6.93
C GLY A 140 3.68 -11.37 -6.46
N LYS A 141 2.96 -12.17 -5.70
CA LYS A 141 3.42 -13.44 -5.14
C LYS A 141 3.74 -14.47 -6.23
N LEU A 142 4.98 -14.88 -6.31
CA LEU A 142 5.47 -15.89 -7.24
C LEU A 142 5.87 -17.19 -6.51
N PRO A 143 5.80 -18.36 -7.19
CA PRO A 143 6.38 -19.59 -6.65
C PRO A 143 7.91 -19.45 -6.50
N SER A 144 8.40 -19.30 -5.27
CA SER A 144 9.79 -18.91 -4.97
C SER A 144 10.83 -19.85 -5.57
N LYS A 145 10.60 -21.19 -5.53
CA LYS A 145 11.54 -22.15 -6.14
C LYS A 145 11.65 -21.96 -7.66
N MET A 146 10.51 -21.74 -8.35
CA MET A 146 10.49 -21.51 -9.79
C MET A 146 11.12 -20.16 -10.17
N LEU A 147 10.95 -19.15 -9.31
CA LEU A 147 11.60 -17.85 -9.49
C LEU A 147 13.13 -17.99 -9.42
N VAL A 148 13.65 -18.73 -8.43
CA VAL A 148 15.08 -19.02 -8.31
C VAL A 148 15.59 -19.76 -9.56
N ASP A 149 14.90 -20.81 -10.01
CA ASP A 149 15.28 -21.53 -11.21
C ASP A 149 15.33 -20.61 -12.45
N LEU A 150 14.38 -19.70 -12.58
CA LEU A 150 14.33 -18.72 -13.67
C LEU A 150 15.48 -17.71 -13.58
N CYS A 151 15.80 -17.20 -12.39
CA CYS A 151 16.91 -16.26 -12.17
C CYS A 151 18.26 -16.88 -12.54
N TYR A 152 18.47 -18.14 -12.21
CA TYR A 152 19.72 -18.86 -12.49
C TYR A 152 19.73 -19.63 -13.83
N SER A 153 18.70 -19.50 -14.64
CA SER A 153 18.61 -20.17 -15.96
C SER A 153 19.51 -19.57 -17.04
N GLY A 154 20.07 -18.37 -16.80
CA GLY A 154 20.78 -17.59 -17.81
C GLY A 154 19.88 -16.91 -18.86
N LYS A 155 18.55 -17.02 -18.72
CA LYS A 155 17.58 -16.44 -19.68
C LYS A 155 17.45 -14.92 -19.53
N TYR A 156 17.63 -14.38 -18.32
CA TYR A 156 17.49 -12.96 -18.00
C TYR A 156 18.69 -12.47 -17.18
N THR A 157 19.08 -11.21 -17.39
CA THR A 157 19.97 -10.50 -16.47
C THR A 157 19.18 -10.12 -15.19
N TYR A 158 19.90 -9.65 -14.18
CA TYR A 158 19.29 -9.13 -12.95
C TYR A 158 18.30 -7.99 -13.25
N GLU A 159 18.72 -7.02 -14.09
CA GLU A 159 17.92 -5.84 -14.44
C GLU A 159 16.65 -6.23 -15.22
N GLU A 160 16.77 -7.20 -16.12
CA GLU A 160 15.63 -7.71 -16.87
C GLU A 160 14.65 -8.44 -15.95
N MET A 161 15.17 -9.27 -15.05
CA MET A 161 14.32 -10.01 -14.11
C MET A 161 13.65 -9.07 -13.11
N ALA A 162 14.35 -8.08 -12.57
CA ALA A 162 13.80 -7.05 -11.71
C ALA A 162 12.67 -6.29 -12.40
N LYS A 163 12.83 -5.93 -13.69
CA LYS A 163 11.76 -5.33 -14.49
C LYS A 163 10.58 -6.28 -14.75
N ASN A 164 10.81 -7.58 -14.91
CA ASN A 164 9.74 -8.56 -15.06
C ASN A 164 8.93 -8.74 -13.77
N ILE A 165 9.54 -8.50 -12.61
CA ILE A 165 8.83 -8.49 -11.32
C ILE A 165 8.07 -7.17 -11.14
N ARG A 166 8.71 -6.01 -11.43
CA ARG A 166 8.15 -4.68 -11.18
C ARG A 166 8.28 -3.79 -12.41
N GLY A 167 7.16 -3.60 -13.12
CA GLY A 167 7.05 -2.80 -14.35
C GLY A 167 6.56 -3.58 -15.59
N LYS A 168 6.86 -4.88 -15.68
CA LYS A 168 6.41 -5.76 -16.76
C LYS A 168 5.68 -7.01 -16.28
N GLY A 169 5.55 -7.19 -14.99
CA GLY A 169 4.77 -8.26 -14.36
C GLY A 169 3.28 -7.92 -14.28
N GLY A 170 2.48 -8.87 -13.81
CA GLY A 170 1.05 -8.66 -13.62
C GLY A 170 0.25 -8.64 -14.93
N ILE A 171 -0.80 -7.82 -15.01
CA ILE A 171 -1.71 -7.78 -16.18
C ILE A 171 -0.94 -7.53 -17.47
N VAL A 172 0.02 -6.60 -17.47
CA VAL A 172 0.79 -6.26 -18.68
C VAL A 172 1.57 -7.46 -19.23
N SER A 173 2.03 -8.36 -18.38
CA SER A 173 2.73 -9.58 -18.78
C SER A 173 1.85 -10.54 -19.60
N TYR A 174 0.55 -10.54 -19.35
CA TYR A 174 -0.42 -11.42 -20.03
C TYR A 174 -1.16 -10.75 -21.17
N LEU A 175 -1.52 -9.47 -21.00
CA LEU A 175 -2.45 -8.76 -21.85
C LEU A 175 -1.84 -7.59 -22.64
N ASN A 176 -0.56 -7.28 -22.41
CA ASN A 176 0.18 -6.16 -23.01
C ASN A 176 -0.46 -4.77 -22.75
N THR A 177 -1.21 -4.63 -21.66
CA THR A 177 -1.80 -3.37 -21.22
C THR A 177 -1.80 -3.29 -19.70
N VAL A 178 -1.70 -2.07 -19.15
CA VAL A 178 -1.88 -1.77 -17.73
C VAL A 178 -3.24 -1.12 -17.46
N ASN A 179 -4.01 -0.86 -18.52
CA ASN A 179 -5.26 -0.13 -18.44
C ASN A 179 -6.44 -1.08 -18.13
N ALA A 180 -6.94 -1.01 -16.89
CA ALA A 180 -8.07 -1.82 -16.45
C ALA A 180 -9.34 -1.63 -17.30
N LYS A 181 -9.59 -0.42 -17.84
CA LYS A 181 -10.75 -0.17 -18.73
C LYS A 181 -10.62 -0.93 -20.03
N GLU A 182 -9.43 -0.94 -20.65
CA GLU A 182 -9.16 -1.71 -21.85
C GLU A 182 -9.37 -3.22 -21.62
N VAL A 183 -8.94 -3.73 -20.46
CA VAL A 183 -9.20 -5.13 -20.09
C VAL A 183 -10.70 -5.42 -20.02
N GLU A 184 -11.48 -4.55 -19.40
CA GLU A 184 -12.93 -4.72 -19.32
C GLU A 184 -13.63 -4.60 -20.70
N GLU A 185 -13.17 -3.70 -21.57
CA GLU A 185 -13.66 -3.62 -22.95
C GLU A 185 -13.39 -4.92 -23.72
N ARG A 186 -12.20 -5.52 -23.56
CA ARG A 186 -11.89 -6.82 -24.16
C ARG A 186 -12.79 -7.94 -23.60
N ILE A 187 -13.06 -7.94 -22.30
CA ILE A 187 -13.97 -8.91 -21.67
C ILE A 187 -15.38 -8.77 -22.26
N ASN A 188 -15.88 -7.54 -22.36
CA ASN A 188 -17.20 -7.25 -22.91
C ASN A 188 -17.32 -7.66 -24.40
N ASN A 189 -16.20 -7.65 -25.12
CA ASN A 189 -16.11 -8.11 -26.52
C ASN A 189 -15.85 -9.63 -26.64
N GLY A 190 -15.94 -10.37 -25.51
CA GLY A 190 -15.83 -11.83 -25.52
C GLY A 190 -14.41 -12.41 -25.40
N ASP A 191 -13.40 -11.60 -25.01
CA ASP A 191 -12.04 -12.09 -24.76
C ASP A 191 -12.01 -12.90 -23.46
N GLY A 192 -12.13 -14.22 -23.58
CA GLY A 192 -12.12 -15.15 -22.45
C GLY A 192 -10.78 -15.19 -21.72
N TYR A 193 -9.65 -14.88 -22.42
CA TYR A 193 -8.34 -14.84 -21.78
C TYR A 193 -8.17 -13.60 -20.93
N ALA A 194 -8.58 -12.43 -21.39
CA ALA A 194 -8.62 -11.22 -20.59
C ALA A 194 -9.49 -11.40 -19.32
N LYS A 195 -10.65 -12.07 -19.49
CA LYS A 195 -11.51 -12.41 -18.37
C LYS A 195 -10.83 -13.31 -17.34
N LEU A 196 -10.14 -14.37 -17.79
CA LEU A 196 -9.40 -15.28 -16.92
C LEU A 196 -8.37 -14.53 -16.07
N ILE A 197 -7.58 -13.66 -16.68
CA ILE A 197 -6.52 -12.90 -15.99
C ILE A 197 -7.14 -11.91 -14.98
N TYR A 198 -8.22 -11.22 -15.36
CA TYR A 198 -8.86 -10.26 -14.50
C TYR A 198 -9.60 -10.91 -13.32
N ASP A 199 -10.23 -12.06 -13.54
CA ASP A 199 -10.84 -12.89 -12.48
C ASP A 199 -9.77 -13.45 -11.52
N ALA A 200 -8.59 -13.80 -12.03
CA ALA A 200 -7.47 -14.26 -11.22
C ALA A 200 -6.96 -13.15 -10.30
N LEU A 201 -6.89 -11.90 -10.78
CA LEU A 201 -6.56 -10.74 -9.95
C LEU A 201 -7.58 -10.58 -8.82
N ALA A 202 -8.89 -10.57 -9.14
CA ALA A 202 -9.95 -10.45 -8.14
C ALA A 202 -9.88 -11.56 -7.08
N LEU A 203 -9.59 -12.79 -7.52
CA LEU A 203 -9.43 -13.93 -6.61
C LEU A 203 -8.22 -13.76 -5.68
N GLN A 204 -7.09 -13.26 -6.19
CA GLN A 204 -5.89 -13.07 -5.37
C GLN A 204 -6.08 -11.95 -4.34
N VAL A 205 -6.75 -10.85 -4.70
CA VAL A 205 -7.14 -9.79 -3.74
C VAL A 205 -8.05 -10.36 -2.64
N ALA A 206 -9.07 -11.12 -3.03
CA ALA A 206 -9.98 -11.73 -2.05
C ALA A 206 -9.25 -12.71 -1.10
N LYS A 207 -8.28 -13.48 -1.61
CA LYS A 207 -7.44 -14.37 -0.79
C LYS A 207 -6.58 -13.57 0.21
N ALA A 208 -5.99 -12.45 -0.21
CA ALA A 208 -5.20 -11.59 0.67
C ALA A 208 -6.07 -10.94 1.77
N ILE A 209 -7.30 -10.55 1.46
CA ILE A 209 -8.28 -10.08 2.46
C ILE A 209 -8.59 -11.19 3.47
N GLY A 210 -8.82 -12.42 3.00
CA GLY A 210 -9.05 -13.58 3.87
C GLY A 210 -7.84 -13.90 4.76
N GLU A 211 -6.63 -13.84 4.22
CA GLU A 211 -5.38 -13.98 4.95
C GLU A 211 -5.28 -12.96 6.09
N LEU A 212 -5.46 -11.67 5.79
CA LEU A 212 -5.39 -10.61 6.79
C LEU A 212 -6.52 -10.67 7.84
N SER A 213 -7.67 -11.25 7.53
CA SER A 213 -8.76 -11.40 8.51
C SER A 213 -8.37 -12.28 9.70
N THR A 214 -7.44 -13.21 9.51
CA THR A 214 -6.93 -14.09 10.57
C THR A 214 -6.11 -13.35 11.61
N VAL A 215 -5.49 -12.23 11.23
CA VAL A 215 -4.67 -11.39 12.13
C VAL A 215 -5.48 -10.87 13.32
N VAL A 216 -6.74 -10.57 13.09
CA VAL A 216 -7.71 -10.12 14.10
C VAL A 216 -8.72 -11.19 14.49
N ASN A 217 -8.38 -12.48 14.26
CA ASN A 217 -9.21 -13.65 14.58
C ASN A 217 -10.63 -13.58 13.98
N GLY A 218 -10.76 -13.01 12.79
CA GLY A 218 -12.05 -12.84 12.11
C GLY A 218 -12.90 -11.67 12.64
N ASN A 219 -12.46 -10.95 13.66
CA ASN A 219 -13.18 -9.79 14.22
C ASN A 219 -12.95 -8.55 13.36
N VAL A 220 -13.47 -8.55 12.15
CA VAL A 220 -13.36 -7.46 11.18
C VAL A 220 -14.65 -6.65 11.18
N ASP A 221 -14.57 -5.34 11.42
CA ASP A 221 -15.74 -4.44 11.39
C ASP A 221 -16.16 -4.09 9.96
N ALA A 222 -15.18 -3.91 9.07
CA ALA A 222 -15.43 -3.69 7.64
C ALA A 222 -14.19 -3.99 6.79
N ILE A 223 -14.45 -4.25 5.51
CA ILE A 223 -13.45 -4.35 4.45
C ILE A 223 -13.64 -3.12 3.55
N ILE A 224 -12.59 -2.35 3.31
CA ILE A 224 -12.61 -1.17 2.46
C ILE A 224 -11.81 -1.46 1.21
N ILE A 225 -12.43 -1.26 0.04
CA ILE A 225 -11.76 -1.39 -1.27
C ILE A 225 -11.60 0.02 -1.84
N THR A 226 -10.35 0.44 -2.09
CA THR A 226 -9.99 1.77 -2.55
C THR A 226 -8.97 1.72 -3.69
N GLY A 227 -8.48 2.88 -4.15
CA GLY A 227 -7.58 3.00 -5.29
C GLY A 227 -8.32 3.16 -6.62
N GLY A 228 -7.55 3.36 -7.70
CA GLY A 228 -8.10 3.63 -9.03
C GLY A 228 -8.90 2.46 -9.63
N ILE A 229 -8.51 1.21 -9.37
CA ILE A 229 -9.22 0.02 -9.86
C ILE A 229 -10.56 -0.16 -9.14
N ALA A 230 -10.75 0.39 -7.95
CA ALA A 230 -12.02 0.31 -7.22
C ALA A 230 -13.19 1.03 -7.95
N TYR A 231 -12.91 1.88 -8.94
CA TYR A 231 -13.95 2.39 -9.85
C TYR A 231 -14.56 1.30 -10.76
N SER A 232 -13.85 0.19 -10.96
CA SER A 232 -14.36 -0.95 -11.70
C SER A 232 -15.45 -1.66 -10.91
N LYS A 233 -16.68 -1.58 -11.41
CA LYS A 233 -17.79 -2.32 -10.83
C LYS A 233 -17.54 -3.83 -10.92
N TYR A 234 -17.03 -4.29 -12.06
CA TYR A 234 -16.68 -5.70 -12.26
C TYR A 234 -15.71 -6.21 -11.18
N MET A 235 -14.61 -5.50 -10.96
CA MET A 235 -13.59 -5.89 -9.98
C MET A 235 -14.14 -5.81 -8.56
N SER A 236 -14.79 -4.70 -8.21
CA SER A 236 -15.33 -4.47 -6.86
C SER A 236 -16.38 -5.50 -6.49
N GLU A 237 -17.32 -5.83 -7.39
CA GLU A 237 -18.34 -6.87 -7.16
C GLU A 237 -17.71 -8.26 -7.08
N SER A 238 -16.72 -8.57 -7.95
CA SER A 238 -16.05 -9.87 -7.96
C SER A 238 -15.32 -10.14 -6.63
N ILE A 239 -14.64 -9.13 -6.09
CA ILE A 239 -13.96 -9.21 -4.79
C ILE A 239 -15.01 -9.28 -3.67
N SER A 240 -15.97 -8.34 -3.64
CA SER A 240 -16.98 -8.25 -2.58
C SER A 240 -17.76 -9.54 -2.39
N ASN A 241 -18.16 -10.17 -3.50
CA ASN A 241 -18.88 -11.45 -3.45
C ASN A 241 -18.08 -12.59 -2.82
N ARG A 242 -16.74 -12.52 -2.87
CA ARG A 242 -15.85 -13.53 -2.28
C ARG A 242 -15.56 -13.29 -0.81
N VAL A 243 -15.67 -12.03 -0.32
CA VAL A 243 -15.20 -11.67 1.04
C VAL A 243 -16.32 -11.17 1.96
N LYS A 244 -17.53 -10.90 1.45
CA LYS A 244 -18.68 -10.41 2.24
C LYS A 244 -19.12 -11.32 3.39
N PHE A 245 -18.65 -12.57 3.42
CA PHE A 245 -18.89 -13.47 4.54
C PHE A 245 -17.99 -13.15 5.75
N ILE A 246 -16.89 -12.39 5.56
CA ILE A 246 -15.97 -11.97 6.61
C ILE A 246 -16.55 -10.74 7.32
N ALA A 247 -16.90 -9.70 6.57
CA ALA A 247 -17.43 -8.43 7.08
C ALA A 247 -18.12 -7.64 5.97
N PRO A 248 -18.90 -6.57 6.30
CA PRO A 248 -19.41 -5.63 5.32
C PRO A 248 -18.29 -5.04 4.46
N VAL A 249 -18.58 -4.88 3.15
CA VAL A 249 -17.61 -4.32 2.19
C VAL A 249 -18.05 -2.92 1.80
N GLU A 250 -17.14 -1.95 1.97
CA GLU A 250 -17.34 -0.56 1.55
C GLU A 250 -16.42 -0.26 0.37
N ILE A 251 -17.02 0.30 -0.71
CA ILE A 251 -16.25 0.68 -1.90
C ILE A 251 -16.01 2.19 -1.86
N MET A 252 -14.76 2.58 -1.70
CA MET A 252 -14.32 3.98 -1.59
C MET A 252 -13.26 4.28 -2.66
N PRO A 253 -13.65 4.44 -3.94
CA PRO A 253 -12.72 4.53 -5.05
C PRO A 253 -11.88 5.80 -5.02
N GLY A 254 -10.73 5.74 -5.67
CA GLY A 254 -9.81 6.86 -5.85
C GLY A 254 -8.55 6.76 -4.99
N GLU A 255 -7.52 7.47 -5.40
CA GLU A 255 -6.25 7.49 -4.67
C GLU A 255 -6.33 8.45 -3.49
N ASN A 256 -7.06 9.57 -3.64
CA ASN A 256 -7.32 10.58 -2.59
C ASN A 256 -6.06 11.08 -1.85
N GLU A 257 -4.87 10.95 -2.44
CA GLU A 257 -3.59 11.23 -1.76
C GLU A 257 -3.42 12.70 -1.42
N LEU A 258 -3.76 13.61 -2.35
CA LEU A 258 -3.70 15.06 -2.09
C LEU A 258 -4.68 15.47 -0.98
N GLU A 259 -5.89 14.91 -1.00
CA GLU A 259 -6.89 15.14 0.06
C GLU A 259 -6.40 14.58 1.40
N ALA A 260 -5.81 13.39 1.41
CA ALA A 260 -5.26 12.76 2.61
C ALA A 260 -4.11 13.58 3.21
N LEU A 261 -3.19 14.09 2.38
CA LEU A 261 -2.12 14.98 2.81
C LEU A 261 -2.67 16.28 3.39
N ALA A 262 -3.60 16.94 2.69
CA ALA A 262 -4.19 18.19 3.13
C ALA A 262 -4.92 18.05 4.47
N PHE A 263 -5.79 17.05 4.60
CA PHE A 263 -6.48 16.79 5.87
C PHE A 263 -5.55 16.30 6.98
N GLY A 264 -4.47 15.60 6.64
CA GLY A 264 -3.42 15.22 7.59
C GLY A 264 -2.79 16.45 8.24
N VAL A 265 -2.32 17.38 7.42
CA VAL A 265 -1.72 18.64 7.89
C VAL A 265 -2.75 19.54 8.61
N LEU A 266 -3.99 19.61 8.12
CA LEU A 266 -5.05 20.36 8.79
C LEU A 266 -5.33 19.85 10.21
N ARG A 267 -5.27 18.55 10.46
CA ARG A 267 -5.39 18.00 11.83
C ARG A 267 -4.27 18.51 12.74
N VAL A 268 -3.06 18.61 12.22
CA VAL A 268 -1.94 19.21 12.98
C VAL A 268 -2.18 20.69 13.25
N MET A 269 -2.59 21.45 12.25
CA MET A 269 -2.85 22.89 12.39
C MET A 269 -4.00 23.18 13.36
N ASN A 270 -5.00 22.31 13.43
CA ASN A 270 -6.15 22.42 14.34
C ASN A 270 -5.84 21.86 15.74
N GLY A 271 -4.66 21.30 16.00
CA GLY A 271 -4.32 20.68 17.28
C GLY A 271 -5.02 19.33 17.54
N GLU A 272 -5.60 18.72 16.53
CA GLU A 272 -6.24 17.39 16.61
C GLU A 272 -5.19 16.25 16.57
N GLU A 273 -4.01 16.53 16.03
CA GLU A 273 -2.87 15.62 15.92
C GLU A 273 -1.57 16.39 16.14
N GLU A 274 -0.61 15.79 16.84
CA GLU A 274 0.71 16.39 17.05
C GLU A 274 1.67 15.91 15.96
N ALA A 275 2.45 16.85 15.38
CA ALA A 275 3.53 16.50 14.47
C ALA A 275 4.77 16.03 15.25
N THR A 276 5.31 14.90 14.86
CA THR A 276 6.57 14.39 15.40
C THR A 276 7.74 15.10 14.74
N VAL A 277 8.72 15.57 15.51
CA VAL A 277 10.01 16.02 14.96
C VAL A 277 10.81 14.78 14.59
N TYR A 278 11.22 14.69 13.32
CA TYR A 278 12.01 13.54 12.87
C TYR A 278 13.38 13.50 13.57
N ARG A 279 13.69 12.36 14.18
CA ARG A 279 15.00 12.04 14.75
C ARG A 279 15.32 10.57 14.52
N GLU A 280 16.49 10.28 13.98
CA GLU A 280 16.93 8.89 13.76
C GLU A 280 17.02 8.07 15.04
N THR A 281 17.29 8.73 16.18
CA THR A 281 17.35 8.07 17.50
C THR A 281 16.02 7.53 17.98
N ASP A 282 14.90 8.09 17.48
CA ASP A 282 13.53 7.76 17.91
C ASP A 282 12.86 6.74 16.99
N LEU A 283 13.60 6.23 16.00
CA LEU A 283 13.09 5.27 15.03
C LEU A 283 12.76 3.93 15.69
N ILE A 284 11.75 3.28 15.13
CA ILE A 284 11.39 1.92 15.54
C ILE A 284 12.60 1.03 15.22
N LYS A 285 13.24 0.50 16.25
CA LYS A 285 14.24 -0.55 16.08
C LYS A 285 13.51 -1.78 15.57
N ALA A 286 13.83 -2.17 14.34
CA ALA A 286 13.23 -3.30 13.63
C ALA A 286 13.30 -4.61 14.46
#